data_69b9a4f62dc104c8f89b6fcad0cfb30b
#
_entry.id   69b9a4f62dc104c8f89b6fcad0cfb30b
#
_cell.length_a   1.000
_cell.length_b   1.000
_cell.length_c   1.000
_cell.angle_alpha   90.00
_cell.angle_beta   90.00
_cell.angle_gamma   90.00
#
_symmetry.space_group_name_H-M   'P 1'
#
loop_
_entity.id
_entity.type
_entity.pdbx_description
1 polymer ?
#
loop_
_entity_poly.entity_id
_entity_poly.type
_entity_poly.pdbx_seq_one_letter_code
_entity_poly.pdbx_strand_id
1 'polypeptide(L)'
;MKCSAGEQGKWNARLLKLVIPELERIYIGDLYPAAVEAYLQKMRPLMPDVEFIPFYTEEERQAAIDDSQILLTATQRGDKPIIYNEMLHKGMLGIPLESTAWEGKTYTRFADRFVCDDRNLVATYLADGKYTDGLPPVEDQLILGDIINGVVPGRVSEDEFVITSSHGIALSDVAVGKMILEKAEAQGVGTMLTLMEENDIIR
;
A
#
# COMPACT_ATOMS: atom_id res chain seq x y z
N MET A 1 -4.33 0.56 -10.91
CA MET A 1 -5.54 -0.18 -10.52
C MET A 1 -5.61 -0.32 -9.01
N LYS A 2 -6.80 -0.48 -8.45
CA LYS A 2 -6.99 -0.56 -7.02
C LYS A 2 -8.15 -1.51 -6.66
N CYS A 3 -7.88 -2.48 -5.79
CA CYS A 3 -8.87 -3.42 -5.27
C CYS A 3 -9.14 -3.10 -3.81
N SER A 4 -9.94 -2.11 -3.52
CA SER A 4 -10.62 -1.78 -2.27
C SER A 4 -11.24 -0.39 -2.31
N ALA A 5 -12.51 -0.31 -2.09
CA ALA A 5 -13.27 0.94 -1.97
C ALA A 5 -13.36 1.46 -0.51
N GLY A 6 -12.63 0.85 0.42
CA GLY A 6 -12.57 1.23 1.84
C GLY A 6 -11.76 2.50 2.14
N GLU A 7 -11.54 2.81 3.42
CA GLU A 7 -10.79 4.00 3.86
C GLU A 7 -9.33 3.97 3.38
N GLN A 8 -8.63 2.83 3.50
CA GLN A 8 -7.27 2.69 2.95
C GLN A 8 -7.25 3.03 1.47
N GLY A 9 -8.28 2.57 0.78
CA GLY A 9 -8.49 2.86 -0.60
C GLY A 9 -8.53 4.36 -0.91
N LYS A 10 -9.30 5.13 -0.20
CA LYS A 10 -9.47 6.57 -0.42
C LYS A 10 -8.19 7.36 -0.12
N TRP A 11 -7.51 7.03 0.98
CA TRP A 11 -6.29 7.70 1.37
C TRP A 11 -5.14 7.44 0.38
N ASN A 12 -4.95 6.17 -0.01
CA ASN A 12 -3.91 5.83 -0.98
C ASN A 12 -4.13 6.49 -2.35
N ALA A 13 -5.38 6.62 -2.83
CA ALA A 13 -5.65 7.35 -4.07
C ALA A 13 -5.19 8.81 -3.99
N ARG A 14 -5.51 9.49 -2.88
CA ARG A 14 -5.11 10.88 -2.65
C ARG A 14 -3.60 11.03 -2.52
N LEU A 15 -2.93 10.10 -1.81
CA LEU A 15 -1.48 10.09 -1.67
C LEU A 15 -0.78 9.80 -2.99
N LEU A 16 -1.29 8.87 -3.80
CA LEU A 16 -0.77 8.61 -5.14
C LEU A 16 -0.85 9.87 -6.02
N LYS A 17 -1.97 10.59 -6.02
CA LYS A 17 -2.09 11.84 -6.78
C LYS A 17 -1.14 12.94 -6.30
N LEU A 18 -0.85 12.96 -4.99
CA LEU A 18 0.08 13.92 -4.42
C LEU A 18 1.53 13.66 -4.87
N VAL A 19 1.94 12.38 -4.97
CA VAL A 19 3.31 12.00 -5.37
C VAL A 19 3.46 11.78 -6.87
N ILE A 20 2.35 11.59 -7.58
CA ILE A 20 2.28 11.44 -9.04
C ILE A 20 1.26 12.45 -9.56
N PRO A 21 1.65 13.72 -9.74
CA PRO A 21 0.75 14.78 -10.21
C PRO A 21 0.11 14.46 -11.58
N GLU A 22 0.79 13.67 -12.41
CA GLU A 22 0.35 13.23 -13.74
C GLU A 22 -0.66 12.06 -13.70
N LEU A 23 -1.04 11.58 -12.52
CA LEU A 23 -2.01 10.49 -12.38
C LEU A 23 -3.36 10.90 -13.01
N GLU A 24 -3.72 10.26 -14.10
CA GLU A 24 -4.91 10.56 -14.89
C GLU A 24 -6.08 9.63 -14.60
N ARG A 25 -5.79 8.34 -14.34
CA ARG A 25 -6.82 7.30 -14.22
C ARG A 25 -6.62 6.42 -13.00
N ILE A 26 -7.72 6.09 -12.33
CA ILE A 26 -7.76 5.11 -11.25
C ILE A 26 -8.89 4.12 -11.54
N TYR A 27 -8.53 2.88 -11.79
CA TYR A 27 -9.48 1.76 -11.81
C TYR A 27 -9.80 1.35 -10.38
N ILE A 28 -11.06 1.17 -10.06
CA ILE A 28 -11.51 0.83 -8.71
C ILE A 28 -12.47 -0.34 -8.72
N GLY A 29 -12.20 -1.34 -7.90
CA GLY A 29 -13.09 -2.47 -7.66
C GLY A 29 -13.13 -2.88 -6.19
N ASP A 30 -14.20 -3.54 -5.84
CA ASP A 30 -14.43 -4.10 -4.50
C ASP A 30 -15.36 -5.32 -4.65
N LEU A 31 -15.37 -6.19 -3.63
CA LEU A 31 -16.30 -7.32 -3.56
C LEU A 31 -17.76 -6.85 -3.56
N TYR A 32 -18.00 -5.65 -3.01
CA TYR A 32 -19.33 -5.08 -2.86
C TYR A 32 -19.52 -3.90 -3.84
N PRO A 33 -20.35 -4.02 -4.89
CA PRO A 33 -20.60 -2.92 -5.84
C PRO A 33 -21.05 -1.62 -5.16
N ALA A 34 -21.85 -1.71 -4.11
CA ALA A 34 -22.28 -0.54 -3.34
C ALA A 34 -21.11 0.23 -2.69
N ALA A 35 -20.02 -0.47 -2.31
CA ALA A 35 -18.82 0.18 -1.80
C ALA A 35 -18.09 0.95 -2.89
N VAL A 36 -18.06 0.42 -4.11
CA VAL A 36 -17.49 1.11 -5.29
C VAL A 36 -18.27 2.40 -5.57
N GLU A 37 -19.60 2.34 -5.60
CA GLU A 37 -20.44 3.52 -5.83
C GLU A 37 -20.24 4.59 -4.76
N ALA A 38 -20.23 4.20 -3.47
CA ALA A 38 -19.97 5.12 -2.37
C ALA A 38 -18.55 5.74 -2.46
N TYR A 39 -17.58 4.96 -2.91
CA TYR A 39 -16.21 5.45 -3.16
C TYR A 39 -16.22 6.51 -4.28
N LEU A 40 -16.84 6.23 -5.42
CA LEU A 40 -16.90 7.13 -6.56
C LEU A 40 -17.60 8.44 -6.21
N GLN A 41 -18.73 8.35 -5.50
CA GLN A 41 -19.48 9.52 -5.05
C GLN A 41 -18.62 10.45 -4.16
N LYS A 42 -17.76 9.87 -3.29
CA LYS A 42 -16.88 10.63 -2.39
C LYS A 42 -15.63 11.14 -3.09
N MET A 43 -15.03 10.34 -3.97
CA MET A 43 -13.68 10.65 -4.51
C MET A 43 -13.70 11.54 -5.75
N ARG A 44 -14.69 11.42 -6.63
CA ARG A 44 -14.79 12.26 -7.83
C ARG A 44 -14.77 13.77 -7.54
N PRO A 45 -15.53 14.29 -6.55
CA PRO A 45 -15.46 15.71 -6.20
C PRO A 45 -14.12 16.15 -5.59
N LEU A 46 -13.40 15.22 -4.92
CA LEU A 46 -12.11 15.50 -4.27
C LEU A 46 -10.93 15.47 -5.24
N MET A 47 -11.08 14.79 -6.37
CA MET A 47 -10.04 14.59 -7.38
C MET A 47 -10.65 14.76 -8.78
N PRO A 48 -11.09 15.99 -9.15
CA PRO A 48 -11.82 16.23 -10.39
C PRO A 48 -10.97 15.99 -11.65
N ASP A 49 -9.65 16.05 -11.52
CA ASP A 49 -8.69 15.84 -12.62
C ASP A 49 -8.31 14.36 -12.80
N VAL A 50 -8.95 13.45 -12.06
CA VAL A 50 -8.70 12.01 -12.15
C VAL A 50 -9.96 11.30 -12.64
N GLU A 51 -9.82 10.52 -13.69
CA GLU A 51 -10.86 9.64 -14.17
C GLU A 51 -10.95 8.39 -13.29
N PHE A 52 -12.09 8.18 -12.62
CA PHE A 52 -12.37 6.98 -11.86
C PHE A 52 -13.20 6.00 -12.67
N ILE A 53 -12.63 4.83 -12.98
CA ILE A 53 -13.22 3.77 -13.80
C ILE A 53 -13.53 2.57 -12.90
N PRO A 54 -14.81 2.28 -12.62
CA PRO A 54 -15.18 1.10 -11.84
C PRO A 54 -15.02 -0.18 -12.66
N PHE A 55 -14.75 -1.29 -12.00
CA PHE A 55 -14.84 -2.63 -12.56
C PHE A 55 -15.57 -3.57 -11.59
N TYR A 56 -16.33 -4.52 -12.15
CA TYR A 56 -17.23 -5.39 -11.39
C TYR A 56 -17.10 -6.86 -11.78
N THR A 57 -16.47 -7.16 -12.92
CA THR A 57 -16.25 -8.53 -13.40
C THR A 57 -14.76 -8.89 -13.40
N GLU A 58 -14.46 -10.17 -13.57
CA GLU A 58 -13.07 -10.65 -13.67
C GLU A 58 -12.41 -10.17 -14.98
N GLU A 59 -13.16 -10.12 -16.07
CA GLU A 59 -12.69 -9.61 -17.35
C GLU A 59 -12.35 -8.12 -17.26
N GLU A 60 -13.23 -7.32 -16.66
CA GLU A 60 -12.98 -5.89 -16.43
C GLU A 60 -11.79 -5.67 -15.49
N ARG A 61 -11.63 -6.53 -14.47
CA ARG A 61 -10.48 -6.48 -13.58
C ARG A 61 -9.19 -6.76 -14.35
N GLN A 62 -9.15 -7.78 -15.21
CA GLN A 62 -7.97 -8.07 -16.01
C GLN A 62 -7.64 -6.91 -16.96
N ALA A 63 -8.62 -6.36 -17.65
CA ALA A 63 -8.42 -5.19 -18.51
C ALA A 63 -7.87 -3.98 -17.72
N ALA A 64 -8.36 -3.78 -16.49
CA ALA A 64 -7.85 -2.73 -15.61
C ALA A 64 -6.40 -2.98 -15.16
N ILE A 65 -6.00 -4.25 -14.94
CA ILE A 65 -4.61 -4.62 -14.63
C ILE A 65 -3.72 -4.35 -15.85
N ASP A 66 -4.14 -4.79 -17.03
CA ASP A 66 -3.36 -4.68 -18.27
C ASP A 66 -3.06 -3.20 -18.63
N ASP A 67 -3.96 -2.26 -18.28
CA ASP A 67 -3.77 -0.82 -18.50
C ASP A 67 -3.11 -0.07 -17.32
N SER A 68 -2.65 -0.78 -16.29
CA SER A 68 -2.16 -0.14 -15.07
C SER A 68 -0.66 -0.35 -14.87
N GLN A 69 0.08 0.70 -14.48
CA GLN A 69 1.47 0.61 -14.01
C GLN A 69 1.55 0.32 -12.51
N ILE A 70 0.51 0.66 -11.74
CA ILE A 70 0.48 0.45 -10.28
C ILE A 70 -0.76 -0.37 -9.92
N LEU A 71 -0.54 -1.47 -9.21
CA LEU A 71 -1.61 -2.29 -8.66
C LEU A 71 -1.54 -2.27 -7.13
N LEU A 72 -2.55 -1.67 -6.51
CA LEU A 72 -2.67 -1.59 -5.05
C LEU A 72 -3.84 -2.44 -4.58
N THR A 73 -3.61 -3.28 -3.58
CA THR A 73 -4.67 -4.01 -2.87
C THR A 73 -4.72 -3.58 -1.40
N ALA A 74 -5.94 -3.46 -0.88
CA ALA A 74 -6.22 -3.14 0.52
C ALA A 74 -7.50 -3.88 0.95
N THR A 75 -7.53 -5.17 0.67
CA THR A 75 -8.68 -6.04 0.91
C THR A 75 -8.67 -6.56 2.34
N GLN A 76 -9.80 -7.01 2.81
CA GLN A 76 -9.83 -7.78 4.04
C GLN A 76 -9.20 -9.18 3.78
N ARG A 77 -8.59 -9.74 4.82
CA ARG A 77 -7.95 -11.05 4.76
C ARG A 77 -8.94 -12.10 4.24
N GLY A 78 -8.64 -12.68 3.08
CA GLY A 78 -9.39 -13.80 2.49
C GLY A 78 -8.61 -15.10 2.63
N ASP A 79 -9.29 -16.23 2.37
CA ASP A 79 -8.68 -17.56 2.40
C ASP A 79 -7.90 -17.90 1.12
N LYS A 80 -8.09 -17.11 0.07
CA LYS A 80 -7.45 -17.31 -1.25
C LYS A 80 -6.96 -15.99 -1.81
N PRO A 81 -5.87 -16.02 -2.61
CA PRO A 81 -5.44 -14.88 -3.40
C PRO A 81 -6.52 -14.43 -4.37
N ILE A 82 -6.52 -13.15 -4.67
CA ILE A 82 -7.33 -12.53 -5.72
C ILE A 82 -6.47 -11.99 -6.87
N ILE A 83 -5.16 -11.89 -6.66
CA ILE A 83 -4.17 -11.51 -7.66
C ILE A 83 -3.24 -12.68 -7.88
N TYR A 84 -3.15 -13.14 -9.12
CA TYR A 84 -2.33 -14.25 -9.56
C TYR A 84 -1.27 -13.77 -10.55
N ASN A 85 -0.16 -14.51 -10.67
CA ASN A 85 0.98 -14.12 -11.50
C ASN A 85 0.60 -13.95 -12.97
N GLU A 86 -0.30 -14.79 -13.49
CA GLU A 86 -0.79 -14.69 -14.88
C GLU A 86 -1.58 -13.43 -15.18
N MET A 87 -2.03 -12.70 -14.16
CA MET A 87 -2.71 -11.40 -14.31
C MET A 87 -1.74 -10.24 -14.45
N LEU A 88 -0.48 -10.44 -14.09
CA LEU A 88 0.52 -9.38 -13.93
C LEU A 88 1.38 -9.25 -15.18
N HIS A 89 1.92 -8.08 -15.40
CA HIS A 89 2.86 -7.81 -16.49
C HIS A 89 4.12 -7.09 -15.97
N LYS A 90 5.15 -7.08 -16.79
CA LYS A 90 6.41 -6.39 -16.50
C LYS A 90 6.21 -4.88 -16.40
N GLY A 91 7.10 -4.21 -15.71
CA GLY A 91 7.06 -2.77 -15.52
C GLY A 91 6.09 -2.29 -14.44
N MET A 92 5.27 -3.18 -13.84
CA MET A 92 4.33 -2.80 -12.78
C MET A 92 4.99 -2.59 -11.42
N LEU A 93 4.31 -1.81 -10.59
CA LEU A 93 4.53 -1.72 -9.15
C LEU A 93 3.34 -2.35 -8.41
N GLY A 94 3.57 -3.44 -7.69
CA GLY A 94 2.61 -4.08 -6.79
C GLY A 94 2.70 -3.50 -5.38
N ILE A 95 1.58 -3.05 -4.82
CA ILE A 95 1.49 -2.50 -3.47
C ILE A 95 0.41 -3.26 -2.69
N PRO A 96 0.68 -4.47 -2.23
CA PRO A 96 -0.20 -5.15 -1.28
C PRO A 96 -0.11 -4.47 0.09
N LEU A 97 -1.23 -4.03 0.64
CA LEU A 97 -1.33 -3.59 2.04
C LEU A 97 -1.69 -4.75 2.98
N GLU A 98 -1.88 -5.92 2.41
CA GLU A 98 -2.07 -7.19 3.10
C GLU A 98 -1.26 -8.31 2.40
N SER A 99 -0.82 -9.31 3.15
CA SER A 99 0.06 -10.37 2.62
C SER A 99 -0.65 -11.51 1.88
N THR A 100 -1.98 -11.60 1.96
CA THR A 100 -2.73 -12.79 1.51
C THR A 100 -3.55 -12.59 0.24
N ALA A 101 -3.68 -11.36 -0.25
CA ALA A 101 -4.45 -11.09 -1.47
C ALA A 101 -3.70 -11.46 -2.77
N TRP A 102 -2.40 -11.66 -2.69
CA TRP A 102 -1.54 -11.99 -3.82
C TRP A 102 -1.05 -13.43 -3.72
N GLU A 103 -0.87 -14.07 -4.85
CA GLU A 103 -0.23 -15.39 -4.90
C GLU A 103 1.16 -15.33 -4.27
N GLY A 104 1.48 -16.30 -3.38
CA GLY A 104 2.74 -16.27 -2.62
C GLY A 104 3.99 -16.29 -3.49
N LYS A 105 3.93 -16.98 -4.64
CA LYS A 105 5.03 -17.01 -5.61
C LYS A 105 5.34 -15.67 -6.26
N THR A 106 4.43 -14.68 -6.17
CA THR A 106 4.69 -13.33 -6.66
C THR A 106 5.89 -12.72 -5.96
N TYR A 107 6.02 -12.96 -4.65
CA TYR A 107 7.11 -12.42 -3.84
C TYR A 107 8.46 -13.07 -4.09
N THR A 108 8.48 -14.36 -4.47
CA THR A 108 9.70 -15.17 -4.52
C THR A 108 10.21 -15.45 -5.93
N ARG A 109 9.32 -15.42 -6.93
CA ARG A 109 9.65 -15.91 -8.29
C ARG A 109 9.25 -14.97 -9.41
N PHE A 110 8.17 -14.19 -9.22
CA PHE A 110 7.67 -13.32 -10.27
C PHE A 110 8.27 -11.92 -10.18
N ALA A 111 8.41 -11.39 -8.97
CA ALA A 111 8.98 -10.06 -8.77
C ALA A 111 10.49 -10.05 -9.07
N ASP A 112 10.91 -9.05 -9.84
CA ASP A 112 12.32 -8.76 -10.07
C ASP A 112 12.94 -8.08 -8.83
N ARG A 113 12.11 -7.33 -8.07
CA ARG A 113 12.51 -6.65 -6.83
C ARG A 113 11.45 -6.76 -5.76
N PHE A 114 11.91 -7.04 -4.55
CA PHE A 114 11.09 -7.04 -3.35
C PHE A 114 11.55 -5.91 -2.41
N VAL A 115 10.62 -5.05 -2.03
CA VAL A 115 10.86 -3.89 -1.16
C VAL A 115 10.05 -4.03 0.11
N CYS A 116 10.67 -3.83 1.27
CA CYS A 116 9.97 -3.87 2.56
C CYS A 116 10.32 -2.67 3.44
N ASP A 117 9.48 -2.42 4.44
CA ASP A 117 9.71 -1.38 5.44
C ASP A 117 10.85 -1.77 6.39
N ASP A 118 10.81 -3.03 6.87
CA ASP A 118 11.78 -3.60 7.82
C ASP A 118 11.89 -5.12 7.65
N ARG A 119 13.13 -5.62 7.51
CA ARG A 119 13.40 -7.06 7.30
C ARG A 119 12.98 -7.92 8.48
N ASN A 120 13.12 -7.42 9.72
CA ASN A 120 12.73 -8.18 10.90
C ASN A 120 11.21 -8.31 11.01
N LEU A 121 10.48 -7.25 10.66
CA LEU A 121 9.02 -7.28 10.63
C LEU A 121 8.52 -8.28 9.58
N VAL A 122 9.11 -8.27 8.39
CA VAL A 122 8.76 -9.22 7.33
C VAL A 122 9.11 -10.65 7.73
N ALA A 123 10.25 -10.89 8.40
CA ALA A 123 10.63 -12.18 8.94
C ALA A 123 9.64 -12.67 10.01
N THR A 124 9.14 -11.78 10.86
CA THR A 124 8.09 -12.10 11.84
C THR A 124 6.81 -12.55 11.13
N TYR A 125 6.39 -11.84 10.09
CA TYR A 125 5.21 -12.20 9.32
C TYR A 125 5.36 -13.52 8.55
N LEU A 126 6.58 -13.83 8.09
CA LEU A 126 6.89 -15.13 7.50
C LEU A 126 6.73 -16.25 8.56
N ALA A 127 7.27 -16.04 9.76
CA ALA A 127 7.13 -16.98 10.86
C ALA A 127 5.67 -17.20 11.29
N ASP A 128 4.85 -16.15 11.18
CA ASP A 128 3.40 -16.19 11.43
C ASP A 128 2.60 -16.84 10.26
N GLY A 129 3.26 -17.36 9.23
CA GLY A 129 2.64 -18.03 8.09
C GLY A 129 1.90 -17.11 7.11
N LYS A 130 2.23 -15.80 7.10
CA LYS A 130 1.59 -14.84 6.18
C LYS A 130 2.11 -14.92 4.75
N TYR A 131 3.29 -15.49 4.54
CA TYR A 131 3.89 -15.70 3.22
C TYR A 131 4.05 -17.19 2.97
N THR A 132 3.03 -17.82 2.38
CA THR A 132 2.94 -19.27 2.25
C THR A 132 4.01 -19.90 1.34
N ASP A 133 4.50 -19.16 0.36
CA ASP A 133 5.57 -19.60 -0.55
C ASP A 133 6.94 -18.98 -0.20
N GLY A 134 7.07 -18.44 1.01
CA GLY A 134 8.30 -17.80 1.48
C GLY A 134 8.50 -16.37 1.01
N LEU A 135 9.72 -15.89 1.18
CA LEU A 135 10.20 -14.56 0.78
C LEU A 135 11.55 -14.70 0.04
N PRO A 136 11.98 -13.69 -0.72
CA PRO A 136 13.33 -13.67 -1.26
C PRO A 136 14.39 -13.75 -0.14
N PRO A 137 15.62 -14.19 -0.45
CA PRO A 137 16.74 -14.13 0.50
C PRO A 137 16.89 -12.74 1.10
N VAL A 138 17.37 -12.66 2.34
CA VAL A 138 17.45 -11.38 3.09
C VAL A 138 18.33 -10.36 2.37
N GLU A 139 19.38 -10.81 1.71
CA GLU A 139 20.29 -9.99 0.89
C GLU A 139 19.60 -9.35 -0.33
N ASP A 140 18.56 -9.97 -0.87
CA ASP A 140 17.78 -9.50 -2.01
C ASP A 140 16.59 -8.61 -1.59
N GLN A 141 16.32 -8.49 -0.29
CA GLN A 141 15.26 -7.63 0.24
C GLN A 141 15.74 -6.18 0.33
N LEU A 142 15.16 -5.30 -0.47
CA LEU A 142 15.42 -3.87 -0.44
C LEU A 142 14.65 -3.19 0.70
N ILE A 143 15.28 -2.24 1.36
CA ILE A 143 14.63 -1.42 2.40
C ILE A 143 14.11 -0.14 1.79
N LEU A 144 12.83 0.17 2.02
CA LEU A 144 12.18 1.37 1.49
C LEU A 144 12.91 2.65 1.90
N GLY A 145 13.38 2.73 3.14
CA GLY A 145 14.16 3.86 3.64
C GLY A 145 15.47 4.08 2.88
N ASP A 146 16.16 3.02 2.47
CA ASP A 146 17.39 3.10 1.68
C ASP A 146 17.10 3.63 0.27
N ILE A 147 15.98 3.24 -0.31
CA ILE A 147 15.53 3.74 -1.62
C ILE A 147 15.20 5.23 -1.54
N ILE A 148 14.44 5.65 -0.53
CA ILE A 148 14.06 7.06 -0.33
C ILE A 148 15.29 7.94 -0.11
N ASN A 149 16.30 7.44 0.60
CA ASN A 149 17.56 8.15 0.84
C ASN A 149 18.56 8.06 -0.33
N GLY A 150 18.23 7.39 -1.43
CA GLY A 150 19.07 7.25 -2.61
C GLY A 150 20.28 6.33 -2.41
N VAL A 151 20.29 5.49 -1.39
CA VAL A 151 21.36 4.52 -1.11
C VAL A 151 21.35 3.41 -2.15
N VAL A 152 20.15 2.94 -2.52
CA VAL A 152 19.94 1.94 -3.57
C VAL A 152 18.81 2.37 -4.50
N PRO A 153 18.84 2.03 -5.79
CA PRO A 153 17.74 2.32 -6.69
C PRO A 153 16.55 1.40 -6.39
N GLY A 154 15.36 1.95 -6.37
CA GLY A 154 14.12 1.18 -6.24
C GLY A 154 13.80 0.35 -7.48
N ARG A 155 14.25 0.83 -8.64
CA ARG A 155 14.13 0.19 -9.95
C ARG A 155 15.38 0.50 -10.78
N VAL A 156 15.85 -0.44 -11.57
CA VAL A 156 17.00 -0.25 -12.48
C VAL A 156 16.62 -0.41 -13.95
N SER A 157 15.43 -0.95 -14.24
CA SER A 157 14.87 -1.07 -15.59
C SER A 157 13.39 -0.80 -15.55
N GLU A 158 12.84 -0.21 -16.62
CA GLU A 158 11.41 0.03 -16.77
C GLU A 158 10.58 -1.28 -16.84
N ASP A 159 11.21 -2.36 -17.28
CA ASP A 159 10.58 -3.68 -17.37
C ASP A 159 10.53 -4.44 -16.04
N GLU A 160 11.19 -3.95 -14.98
CA GLU A 160 11.16 -4.66 -13.69
C GLU A 160 9.77 -4.60 -13.05
N PHE A 161 9.29 -5.77 -12.62
CA PHE A 161 8.15 -5.86 -11.71
C PHE A 161 8.66 -5.70 -10.28
N VAL A 162 8.21 -4.65 -9.61
CA VAL A 162 8.56 -4.37 -8.22
C VAL A 162 7.36 -4.69 -7.34
N ILE A 163 7.55 -5.45 -6.27
CA ILE A 163 6.50 -5.68 -5.26
C ILE A 163 6.96 -5.17 -3.89
N THR A 164 6.03 -4.57 -3.16
CA THR A 164 6.30 -4.09 -1.81
C THR A 164 5.70 -5.02 -0.76
N SER A 165 6.25 -4.96 0.45
CA SER A 165 5.67 -5.53 1.66
C SER A 165 5.69 -4.46 2.74
N SER A 166 4.77 -3.50 2.59
CA SER A 166 4.66 -2.33 3.47
C SER A 166 3.49 -2.52 4.43
N HIS A 167 3.77 -3.11 5.59
CA HIS A 167 2.77 -3.31 6.64
C HIS A 167 2.68 -2.13 7.61
N GLY A 168 3.55 -1.14 7.44
CA GLY A 168 3.70 -0.02 8.34
C GLY A 168 4.62 -0.34 9.53
N ILE A 169 5.34 0.65 9.99
CA ILE A 169 6.21 0.57 11.15
C ILE A 169 5.87 1.71 12.13
N ALA A 170 5.97 1.45 13.43
CA ALA A 170 5.66 2.43 14.48
C ALA A 170 6.48 3.74 14.36
N LEU A 171 7.65 3.68 13.72
CA LEU A 171 8.46 4.86 13.43
C LEU A 171 7.69 5.89 12.58
N SER A 172 6.89 5.43 11.61
CA SER A 172 6.06 6.31 10.77
C SER A 172 4.98 7.01 11.59
N ASP A 173 4.34 6.29 12.53
CA ASP A 173 3.32 6.86 13.42
C ASP A 173 3.92 7.94 14.33
N VAL A 174 5.11 7.67 14.89
CA VAL A 174 5.83 8.63 15.73
C VAL A 174 6.23 9.88 14.93
N ALA A 175 6.75 9.72 13.72
CA ALA A 175 7.16 10.83 12.86
C ALA A 175 5.97 11.71 12.46
N VAL A 176 4.85 11.09 12.04
CA VAL A 176 3.63 11.81 11.68
C VAL A 176 2.99 12.46 12.92
N GLY A 177 2.94 11.76 14.04
CA GLY A 177 2.43 12.28 15.30
C GLY A 177 3.20 13.51 15.78
N LYS A 178 4.54 13.47 15.72
CA LYS A 178 5.40 14.62 16.03
C LYS A 178 5.09 15.82 15.12
N MET A 179 5.00 15.59 13.81
CA MET A 179 4.70 16.67 12.85
C MET A 179 3.32 17.30 13.09
N ILE A 180 2.33 16.49 13.46
CA ILE A 180 0.98 16.98 13.81
C ILE A 180 1.03 17.81 15.09
N LEU A 181 1.74 17.33 16.12
CA LEU A 181 1.89 18.02 17.39
C LEU A 181 2.56 19.40 17.20
N GLU A 182 3.69 19.45 16.52
CA GLU A 182 4.40 20.71 16.23
C GLU A 182 3.52 21.73 15.47
N LYS A 183 2.71 21.26 14.51
CA LYS A 183 1.75 22.10 13.79
C LYS A 183 0.61 22.60 14.70
N ALA A 184 0.09 21.74 15.56
CA ALA A 184 -0.97 22.09 16.49
C ALA A 184 -0.49 23.15 17.50
N GLU A 185 0.70 22.98 18.07
CA GLU A 185 1.34 23.94 18.98
C GLU A 185 1.55 25.29 18.29
N ALA A 186 2.09 25.30 17.07
CA ALA A 186 2.32 26.52 16.29
C ALA A 186 1.02 27.27 15.96
N GLN A 187 -0.11 26.59 15.86
CA GLN A 187 -1.42 27.16 15.58
C GLN A 187 -2.22 27.47 16.86
N GLY A 188 -1.73 27.10 18.04
CA GLY A 188 -2.42 27.25 19.31
C GLY A 188 -3.72 26.41 19.40
N VAL A 189 -3.78 25.27 18.72
CA VAL A 189 -4.93 24.38 18.71
C VAL A 189 -4.65 23.10 19.50
N GLY A 190 -5.70 22.49 20.02
CA GLY A 190 -5.61 21.27 20.82
C GLY A 190 -5.84 21.52 22.30
N THR A 191 -5.90 20.44 23.05
CA THR A 191 -6.08 20.48 24.51
C THR A 191 -5.02 19.59 25.16
N MET A 192 -4.28 20.15 26.12
CA MET A 192 -3.33 19.39 26.93
C MET A 192 -4.10 18.53 27.93
N LEU A 193 -3.89 17.22 27.85
CA LEU A 193 -4.49 16.27 28.78
C LEU A 193 -3.41 15.65 29.66
N THR A 194 -3.69 15.55 30.97
CA THR A 194 -2.86 14.78 31.89
C THR A 194 -3.29 13.32 31.82
N LEU A 195 -2.49 12.49 31.17
CA LEU A 195 -2.78 11.05 30.99
C LEU A 195 -2.29 10.22 32.18
N MET A 196 -1.21 10.63 32.86
CA MET A 196 -0.66 9.98 34.03
C MET A 196 -0.15 11.03 35.00
N GLU A 197 -0.30 10.82 36.30
CA GLU A 197 0.38 11.63 37.32
C GLU A 197 1.84 11.18 37.45
N GLU A 198 2.71 12.10 37.87
CA GLU A 198 4.17 11.86 37.98
C GLU A 198 4.52 10.62 38.84
N ASN A 199 3.67 10.29 39.81
CA ASN A 199 3.82 9.13 40.70
C ASN A 199 3.39 7.78 40.08
N ASP A 200 2.74 7.76 38.90
CA ASP A 200 2.30 6.53 38.25
C ASP A 200 3.37 5.95 37.29
N ILE A 201 4.41 6.73 37.01
CA ILE A 201 5.50 6.36 36.08
C ILE A 201 6.54 5.45 36.73
N ILE A 202 6.55 5.34 38.09
CA ILE A 202 7.55 4.58 38.86
C ILE A 202 6.87 3.44 39.63
N ARG A 203 6.35 2.46 38.92
CA ARG A 203 6.02 1.16 39.54
C ARG A 203 6.34 0.02 38.59
#